data_7ae06b767252e2a39f22160469a2f76b
#
_entry.id   7ae06b767252e2a39f22160469a2f76b
#
_cell.length_a   1.000
_cell.length_b   1.000
_cell.length_c   1.000
_cell.angle_alpha   90.00
_cell.angle_beta   90.00
_cell.angle_gamma   90.00
#
_symmetry.space_group_name_H-M   'P 1'
#
loop_
_entity.id
_entity.type
_entity.pdbx_description
1 polymer ?
#
loop_
_entity_poly.entity_id
_entity_poly.type
_entity_poly.pdbx_seq_one_letter_code
_entity_poly.pdbx_strand_id
1 'polypeptide(L)'
;MTDKDTATLQNPTARATAKHVRVTPMKARRVVDLVRGKRVEDALAILRFAPQAASEPVAKVVASAAANAENNLGLNPSTLVISTAYVDEGATMKRFQPRAQGRAFRIRKRTSHITIEVESVPTAGGSTRNRRKGGAK
;
A
#
# COMPACT_ATOMS: atom_id res chain seq x y z
N MET A 1 21.29 21.23 -7.37
CA MET A 1 21.17 20.77 -8.73
C MET A 1 21.16 19.28 -8.81
N THR A 2 21.91 18.65 -7.99
CA THR A 2 21.93 17.19 -8.00
C THR A 2 20.56 16.59 -7.75
N ASP A 3 19.71 17.27 -6.99
CA ASP A 3 18.38 16.73 -6.73
C ASP A 3 17.59 16.61 -8.01
N LYS A 4 17.70 17.56 -8.89
CA LYS A 4 16.99 17.48 -10.15
C LYS A 4 17.49 16.34 -10.99
N ASP A 5 18.79 16.18 -11.05
CA ASP A 5 19.35 15.10 -11.84
C ASP A 5 18.93 13.76 -11.30
N THR A 6 18.92 13.62 -9.98
CA THR A 6 18.49 12.38 -9.37
C THR A 6 17.04 12.10 -9.70
N ALA A 7 16.18 13.13 -9.65
CA ALA A 7 14.78 12.94 -9.91
C ALA A 7 14.51 12.45 -11.33
N THR A 8 15.27 12.94 -12.30
CA THR A 8 15.07 12.53 -13.67
C THR A 8 15.42 11.08 -13.90
N LEU A 9 16.28 10.53 -13.06
CA LEU A 9 16.69 9.14 -13.20
C LEU A 9 15.75 8.18 -12.50
N GLN A 10 14.84 8.68 -11.71
CA GLN A 10 13.92 7.84 -10.97
C GLN A 10 12.64 7.62 -11.74
N ASN A 11 12.03 6.48 -11.50
CA ASN A 11 10.73 6.20 -12.07
C ASN A 11 9.68 7.12 -11.46
N PRO A 12 8.65 7.48 -12.23
CA PRO A 12 7.58 8.29 -11.65
C PRO A 12 6.85 7.52 -10.56
N THR A 13 6.51 8.23 -9.49
CA THR A 13 5.82 7.62 -8.35
C THR A 13 4.58 8.42 -7.99
N ALA A 14 3.64 7.75 -7.39
CA ALA A 14 2.45 8.36 -6.84
C ALA A 14 2.20 7.76 -5.47
N ARG A 15 1.56 8.51 -4.60
CA ARG A 15 1.39 8.10 -3.22
C ARG A 15 -0.05 8.33 -2.78
N ALA A 16 -0.52 7.48 -1.88
CA ALA A 16 -1.78 7.66 -1.21
C ALA A 16 -1.60 7.34 0.27
N THR A 17 -2.27 8.10 1.10
CA THR A 17 -2.19 7.92 2.54
C THR A 17 -3.59 7.92 3.12
N ALA A 18 -3.89 6.93 3.94
CA ALA A 18 -5.13 6.91 4.73
C ALA A 18 -4.76 7.18 6.17
N LYS A 19 -5.37 8.22 6.74
CA LYS A 19 -5.07 8.60 8.12
C LYS A 19 -6.19 8.16 9.03
N HIS A 20 -5.83 7.88 10.27
CA HIS A 20 -6.80 7.57 11.34
C HIS A 20 -7.64 6.34 11.01
N VAL A 21 -7.01 5.35 10.40
CA VAL A 21 -7.67 4.07 10.14
C VAL A 21 -7.77 3.32 11.46
N ARG A 22 -8.94 2.76 11.74
CA ARG A 22 -9.20 2.15 13.03
C ARG A 22 -8.72 0.71 13.06
N VAL A 23 -7.43 0.54 12.91
CA VAL A 23 -6.75 -0.75 12.97
C VAL A 23 -5.43 -0.50 13.70
N THR A 24 -5.01 -1.46 14.52
CA THR A 24 -3.71 -1.29 15.19
C THR A 24 -2.59 -1.35 14.16
N PRO A 25 -1.53 -0.57 14.35
CA PRO A 25 -0.44 -0.58 13.38
C PRO A 25 0.17 -1.95 13.15
N MET A 26 0.28 -2.76 14.21
CA MET A 26 0.89 -4.08 14.05
C MET A 26 0.08 -4.96 13.12
N LYS A 27 -1.25 -4.95 13.25
CA LYS A 27 -2.10 -5.75 12.38
C LYS A 27 -2.07 -5.23 10.95
N ALA A 28 -2.06 -3.91 10.79
CA ALA A 28 -1.98 -3.33 9.46
C ALA A 28 -0.65 -3.64 8.80
N ARG A 29 0.44 -3.66 9.58
CA ARG A 29 1.75 -3.96 9.01
C ARG A 29 1.83 -5.37 8.47
N ARG A 30 1.15 -6.32 9.11
CA ARG A 30 1.13 -7.69 8.60
C ARG A 30 0.54 -7.74 7.21
N VAL A 31 -0.53 -6.99 6.98
CA VAL A 31 -1.17 -6.98 5.68
C VAL A 31 -0.32 -6.23 4.67
N VAL A 32 0.27 -5.12 5.07
CA VAL A 32 1.10 -4.33 4.18
C VAL A 32 2.33 -5.13 3.73
N ASP A 33 2.88 -5.96 4.62
CA ASP A 33 4.01 -6.79 4.25
C ASP A 33 3.67 -7.77 3.14
N LEU A 34 2.42 -8.18 3.03
CA LEU A 34 2.02 -9.10 1.97
C LEU A 34 2.07 -8.48 0.60
N VAL A 35 1.94 -7.17 0.51
CA VAL A 35 1.82 -6.52 -0.79
C VAL A 35 3.05 -5.70 -1.16
N ARG A 36 3.99 -5.55 -0.24
CA ARG A 36 5.17 -4.73 -0.53
C ARG A 36 5.98 -5.38 -1.63
N GLY A 37 6.32 -4.60 -2.64
CA GLY A 37 7.09 -5.10 -3.77
C GLY A 37 6.28 -5.83 -4.82
N LYS A 38 4.96 -5.92 -4.67
CA LYS A 38 4.11 -6.60 -5.63
C LYS A 38 3.55 -5.61 -6.63
N ARG A 39 3.15 -6.12 -7.78
CA ARG A 39 2.42 -5.29 -8.72
C ARG A 39 1.05 -4.95 -8.14
N VAL A 40 0.54 -3.79 -8.53
CA VAL A 40 -0.73 -3.34 -7.98
C VAL A 40 -1.84 -4.35 -8.23
N GLU A 41 -1.91 -4.91 -9.42
CA GLU A 41 -2.95 -5.89 -9.72
C GLU A 41 -2.83 -7.13 -8.84
N ASP A 42 -1.61 -7.60 -8.66
CA ASP A 42 -1.39 -8.76 -7.81
C ASP A 42 -1.69 -8.45 -6.36
N ALA A 43 -1.31 -7.25 -5.92
CA ALA A 43 -1.57 -6.84 -4.54
C ALA A 43 -3.06 -6.77 -4.25
N LEU A 44 -3.83 -6.23 -5.17
CA LEU A 44 -5.27 -6.15 -4.97
C LEU A 44 -5.90 -7.54 -4.93
N ALA A 45 -5.40 -8.46 -5.75
CA ALA A 45 -5.90 -9.83 -5.70
C ALA A 45 -5.58 -10.49 -4.36
N ILE A 46 -4.34 -10.30 -3.87
CA ILE A 46 -3.96 -10.85 -2.57
C ILE A 46 -4.84 -10.30 -1.48
N LEU A 47 -5.09 -8.99 -1.50
CA LEU A 47 -5.88 -8.36 -0.44
C LEU A 47 -7.33 -8.78 -0.47
N ARG A 48 -7.85 -9.08 -1.66
CA ARG A 48 -9.23 -9.52 -1.77
C ARG A 48 -9.47 -10.81 -1.01
N PHE A 49 -8.49 -11.70 -1.01
CA PHE A 49 -8.64 -13.00 -0.39
C PHE A 49 -7.96 -13.11 0.97
N ALA A 50 -7.32 -12.05 1.44
CA ALA A 50 -6.69 -12.07 2.74
C ALA A 50 -7.76 -12.03 3.83
N PRO A 51 -7.62 -12.89 4.85
CA PRO A 51 -8.65 -12.95 5.89
C PRO A 51 -8.59 -11.83 6.92
N GLN A 52 -7.50 -11.07 6.95
CA GLN A 52 -7.35 -10.03 7.96
C GLN A 52 -8.31 -8.87 7.71
N ALA A 53 -8.84 -8.32 8.79
CA ALA A 53 -9.74 -7.18 8.68
C ALA A 53 -9.04 -5.96 8.10
N ALA A 54 -7.72 -5.84 8.32
CA ALA A 54 -6.98 -4.71 7.81
C ALA A 54 -6.81 -4.75 6.30
N SER A 55 -7.11 -5.86 5.64
CA SER A 55 -6.91 -5.95 4.20
C SER A 55 -7.81 -4.99 3.43
N GLU A 56 -9.02 -4.75 3.92
CA GLU A 56 -9.93 -3.86 3.22
C GLU A 56 -9.42 -2.42 3.18
N PRO A 57 -9.03 -1.80 4.32
CA PRO A 57 -8.46 -0.46 4.25
C PRO A 57 -7.18 -0.40 3.44
N VAL A 58 -6.32 -1.40 3.54
CA VAL A 58 -5.09 -1.40 2.75
C VAL A 58 -5.40 -1.48 1.27
N ALA A 59 -6.39 -2.30 0.89
CA ALA A 59 -6.78 -2.38 -0.52
C ALA A 59 -7.27 -1.03 -1.05
N LYS A 60 -8.00 -0.30 -0.23
CA LYS A 60 -8.47 1.01 -0.63
C LYS A 60 -7.32 1.98 -0.85
N VAL A 61 -6.30 1.93 0.02
CA VAL A 61 -5.14 2.80 -0.15
C VAL A 61 -4.38 2.43 -1.42
N VAL A 62 -4.21 1.14 -1.68
CA VAL A 62 -3.53 0.70 -2.90
C VAL A 62 -4.30 1.18 -4.13
N ALA A 63 -5.61 1.01 -4.14
CA ALA A 63 -6.42 1.47 -5.26
C ALA A 63 -6.34 2.99 -5.42
N SER A 64 -6.29 3.71 -4.32
CA SER A 64 -6.18 5.16 -4.36
C SER A 64 -4.83 5.59 -4.92
N ALA A 65 -3.75 4.93 -4.53
CA ALA A 65 -2.43 5.25 -5.06
C ALA A 65 -2.38 4.98 -6.57
N ALA A 66 -2.97 3.87 -7.00
CA ALA A 66 -3.00 3.57 -8.43
C ALA A 66 -3.82 4.59 -9.19
N ALA A 67 -4.94 5.01 -8.63
CA ALA A 67 -5.77 6.03 -9.27
C ALA A 67 -5.02 7.36 -9.34
N ASN A 68 -4.27 7.71 -8.30
CA ASN A 68 -3.47 8.93 -8.34
C ASN A 68 -2.42 8.87 -9.43
N ALA A 69 -1.78 7.72 -9.59
CA ALA A 69 -0.78 7.56 -10.64
C ALA A 69 -1.41 7.70 -12.02
N GLU A 70 -2.57 7.10 -12.21
CA GLU A 70 -3.22 7.15 -13.51
C GLU A 70 -3.75 8.53 -13.81
N ASN A 71 -4.43 9.15 -12.86
CA ASN A 71 -5.13 10.40 -13.10
C ASN A 71 -4.20 11.61 -13.08
N ASN A 72 -3.23 11.61 -12.17
CA ASN A 72 -2.37 12.79 -12.00
C ASN A 72 -1.15 12.74 -12.88
N LEU A 73 -0.61 11.55 -13.14
CA LEU A 73 0.64 11.39 -13.87
C LEU A 73 0.44 10.69 -15.20
N GLY A 74 -0.75 10.20 -15.49
CA GLY A 74 -1.00 9.52 -16.75
C GLY A 74 -0.31 8.19 -16.90
N LEU A 75 0.02 7.53 -15.81
CA LEU A 75 0.75 6.28 -15.86
C LEU A 75 -0.18 5.11 -16.16
N ASN A 76 0.37 4.09 -16.82
CA ASN A 76 -0.38 2.91 -17.14
C ASN A 76 -0.53 2.03 -15.92
N PRO A 77 -1.76 1.71 -15.48
CA PRO A 77 -1.92 0.91 -14.28
C PRO A 77 -1.26 -0.45 -14.33
N SER A 78 -1.11 -1.04 -15.51
CA SER A 78 -0.51 -2.36 -15.60
C SER A 78 0.99 -2.35 -15.32
N THR A 79 1.63 -1.19 -15.32
CA THR A 79 3.06 -1.10 -15.04
C THR A 79 3.36 -0.69 -13.62
N LEU A 80 2.35 -0.52 -12.78
CA LEU A 80 2.55 -0.01 -11.43
C LEU A 80 2.96 -1.11 -10.47
N VAL A 81 3.94 -0.82 -9.64
CA VAL A 81 4.44 -1.72 -8.62
C VAL A 81 4.45 -0.95 -7.31
N ILE A 82 4.11 -1.61 -6.23
CA ILE A 82 4.16 -1.00 -4.91
C ILE A 82 5.62 -0.94 -4.48
N SER A 83 6.20 0.25 -4.54
CA SER A 83 7.61 0.41 -4.23
C SER A 83 7.83 0.64 -2.75
N THR A 84 6.92 1.34 -2.09
CA THR A 84 7.05 1.66 -0.68
C THR A 84 5.70 1.51 -0.02
N ALA A 85 5.67 0.86 1.12
CA ALA A 85 4.45 0.69 1.89
C ALA A 85 4.82 0.63 3.36
N TYR A 86 4.17 1.45 4.16
CA TYR A 86 4.46 1.46 5.59
C TYR A 86 3.24 1.92 6.35
N VAL A 87 3.26 1.64 7.64
CA VAL A 87 2.17 1.98 8.55
C VAL A 87 2.78 2.71 9.73
N ASP A 88 2.26 3.89 10.02
CA ASP A 88 2.66 4.67 11.17
C ASP A 88 1.56 4.66 12.21
N GLU A 89 1.94 4.89 13.45
CA GLU A 89 0.98 4.99 14.52
C GLU A 89 0.22 6.31 14.43
N GLY A 90 -1.10 6.21 14.56
CA GLY A 90 -1.92 7.39 14.64
C GLY A 90 -2.33 7.67 16.08
N ALA A 91 -3.32 8.52 16.23
CA ALA A 91 -3.82 8.88 17.56
C ALA A 91 -4.42 7.65 18.23
N THR A 92 -4.22 7.56 19.54
CA THR A 92 -4.81 6.49 20.33
C THR A 92 -5.98 7.07 21.11
N MET A 93 -7.15 6.48 20.90
CA MET A 93 -8.33 6.88 21.64
C MET A 93 -8.42 6.04 22.89
N LYS A 94 -8.61 6.72 24.03
CA LYS A 94 -8.69 6.03 25.31
C LYS A 94 -10.13 5.85 25.69
N ARG A 95 -10.48 4.65 26.07
CA ARG A 95 -11.80 4.31 26.55
C ARG A 95 -11.67 3.62 27.89
N PHE A 96 -12.73 3.61 28.66
CA PHE A 96 -12.76 2.94 29.94
C PHE A 96 -13.81 1.86 29.92
N GLN A 97 -13.46 0.71 30.44
CA GLN A 97 -14.39 -0.39 30.57
C GLN A 97 -14.64 -0.63 32.06
N PRO A 98 -15.88 -0.50 32.54
CA PRO A 98 -16.16 -0.77 33.93
C PRO A 98 -15.94 -2.23 34.29
N ARG A 99 -15.42 -2.46 35.46
CA ARG A 99 -15.23 -3.80 35.98
C ARG A 99 -15.91 -3.89 37.35
N ALA A 100 -15.94 -5.11 37.87
CA ALA A 100 -16.55 -5.35 39.15
C ALA A 100 -15.89 -4.49 40.22
N GLN A 101 -16.67 -4.17 41.25
CA GLN A 101 -16.18 -3.41 42.41
C GLN A 101 -15.77 -1.99 42.09
N GLY A 102 -16.44 -1.39 41.11
CA GLY A 102 -16.21 0.01 40.79
C GLY A 102 -14.92 0.31 40.08
N ARG A 103 -14.18 -0.69 39.66
CA ARG A 103 -12.94 -0.47 38.92
C ARG A 103 -13.22 -0.24 37.44
N ALA A 104 -12.33 0.52 36.81
CA ALA A 104 -12.41 0.78 35.36
C ALA A 104 -11.06 0.50 34.76
N PHE A 105 -11.06 -0.27 33.67
CA PHE A 105 -9.83 -0.56 32.94
C PHE A 105 -9.79 0.30 31.71
N ARG A 106 -8.57 0.72 31.36
CA ARG A 106 -8.38 1.48 30.13
C ARG A 106 -8.38 0.55 28.93
N ILE A 107 -9.06 0.98 27.90
CA ILE A 107 -9.01 0.31 26.61
C ILE A 107 -8.45 1.30 25.63
N ARG A 108 -7.38 0.90 24.94
CA ARG A 108 -6.74 1.76 23.96
C ARG A 108 -7.23 1.36 22.59
N LYS A 109 -7.87 2.30 21.89
CA LYS A 109 -8.27 2.11 20.51
C LYS A 109 -7.25 2.81 19.65
N ARG A 110 -6.33 2.04 19.10
CA ARG A 110 -5.25 2.59 18.32
C ARG A 110 -5.69 2.80 16.88
N THR A 111 -5.14 3.82 16.27
CA THR A 111 -5.36 4.07 14.85
C THR A 111 -4.04 4.04 14.13
N SER A 112 -4.11 3.99 12.82
CA SER A 112 -2.93 3.85 11.97
C SER A 112 -3.01 4.80 10.81
N HIS A 113 -1.86 5.20 10.32
CA HIS A 113 -1.73 5.94 9.06
C HIS A 113 -1.04 5.01 8.08
N ILE A 114 -1.74 4.67 7.01
CA ILE A 114 -1.22 3.73 6.02
C ILE A 114 -0.80 4.53 4.79
N THR A 115 0.46 4.39 4.39
CA THR A 115 1.01 5.09 3.23
C THR A 115 1.50 4.06 2.23
N ILE A 116 1.09 4.22 0.98
CA ILE A 116 1.50 3.34 -0.09
C ILE A 116 1.95 4.20 -1.27
N GLU A 117 3.16 3.92 -1.75
CA GLU A 117 3.68 4.56 -2.96
C GLU A 117 3.79 3.52 -4.05
N VAL A 118 3.34 3.89 -5.22
CA VAL A 118 3.47 3.04 -6.39
C VAL A 118 4.38 3.74 -7.39
N GLU A 119 5.12 2.95 -8.14
CA GLU A 119 5.97 3.51 -9.17
C GLU A 119 5.76 2.75 -10.46
N SER A 120 5.96 3.44 -11.57
CA SER A 120 5.80 2.84 -12.88
C SER A 120 7.13 2.24 -13.29
N VAL A 121 7.13 0.92 -13.48
CA VAL A 121 8.33 0.20 -13.82
C VAL A 121 8.27 -0.16 -15.31
N PRO A 122 9.36 0.00 -16.04
CA PRO A 122 9.35 -0.33 -17.48
C PRO A 122 8.96 -1.77 -17.72
N THR A 123 8.30 -1.99 -18.81
CA THR A 123 7.78 -3.30 -19.15
C THR A 123 8.70 -4.08 -20.07
N ALA A 124 9.98 -3.82 -19.97
CA ALA A 124 10.92 -4.48 -20.86
C ALA A 124 10.87 -6.00 -20.75
N GLY A 125 10.53 -6.47 -19.57
CA GLY A 125 10.45 -7.90 -19.40
C GLY A 125 9.42 -8.57 -20.28
N GLY A 126 8.33 -7.88 -20.52
CA GLY A 126 7.29 -8.44 -21.37
C GLY A 126 7.75 -8.64 -22.77
N SER A 127 8.47 -7.69 -23.28
CA SER A 127 8.92 -7.80 -24.64
C SER A 127 9.93 -8.92 -24.79
N THR A 128 10.67 -9.18 -23.75
CA THR A 128 11.62 -10.26 -23.83
C THR A 128 10.93 -11.60 -24.04
N ARG A 129 9.85 -11.79 -23.35
CA ARG A 129 9.16 -13.05 -23.51
C ARG A 129 8.64 -13.23 -24.92
N ASN A 130 8.14 -12.17 -25.48
CA ASN A 130 7.59 -12.31 -26.80
C ASN A 130 8.64 -12.71 -27.82
N ARG A 131 9.80 -12.14 -27.69
CA ARG A 131 10.82 -12.48 -28.66
C ARG A 131 11.18 -13.93 -28.60
N ARG A 132 11.22 -14.49 -27.43
CA ARG A 132 11.58 -15.88 -27.35
C ARG A 132 10.57 -16.75 -28.05
N LYS A 133 9.33 -16.40 -27.89
CA LYS A 133 8.35 -17.21 -28.55
C LYS A 133 8.50 -17.14 -30.05
N GLY A 134 8.74 -15.99 -30.56
CA GLY A 134 8.89 -15.90 -31.96
C GLY A 134 10.02 -16.71 -32.48
N GLY A 135 11.07 -16.81 -31.75
CA GLY A 135 12.21 -17.57 -32.20
C GLY A 135 12.02 -19.05 -32.17
N ALA A 136 11.04 -19.54 -31.52
CA ALA A 136 10.93 -20.96 -31.36
C ALA A 136 10.56 -21.57 -32.68
N LYS A 137 10.28 -21.47 -33.55
CA LYS A 137 9.91 -22.16 -34.71
C LYS A 137 10.78 -23.08 -35.31
#